data_165c2045bb95e956aeb1f5ba999aa0f8
#
_entry.id   165c2045bb95e956aeb1f5ba999aa0f8
#
_cell.length_a   1.000
_cell.length_b   1.000
_cell.length_c   1.000
_cell.angle_alpha   90.00
_cell.angle_beta   90.00
_cell.angle_gamma   90.00
#
_symmetry.space_group_name_H-M   'P 1'
#
loop_
_entity.id
_entity.type
_entity.pdbx_description
1 polymer ?
#
loop_
_entity_poly.entity_id
_entity_poly.type
_entity_poly.pdbx_seq_one_letter_code
_entity_poly.pdbx_strand_id
1 'polypeptide(L)'
;EVMFFVAFFWAFFDASLTPKLPIEEFAETFDSNGAVGVWPPEGIKTFDPLDIPFLNTLILLMSGTTCTWAHHAVREGHRDQAIQALWLTVGLGVCFTLLQAFEYYEAVHHYFKFTDGIYPSVFYMATGFHGFHVMVGTIFLGVCLFRVYKNHMTPDRHFGLEAAAWYWHFVDVVWLFLYVCVYIWGA
;
A
#
# COMPACT_ATOMS: atom_id res chain seq x y z
N GLU A 1 6.05 -13.02 0.81
CA GLU A 1 5.16 -11.87 0.58
C GLU A 1 5.43 -11.19 -0.77
N VAL A 2 6.70 -10.96 -1.18
CA VAL A 2 7.03 -10.33 -2.46
C VAL A 2 6.31 -10.99 -3.64
N MET A 3 6.26 -12.33 -3.71
CA MET A 3 5.61 -13.06 -4.80
C MET A 3 4.10 -12.85 -4.87
N PHE A 4 3.43 -12.59 -3.76
CA PHE A 4 2.01 -12.22 -3.77
C PHE A 4 1.80 -10.87 -4.47
N PHE A 5 2.62 -9.88 -4.13
CA PHE A 5 2.53 -8.57 -4.80
C PHE A 5 2.90 -8.66 -6.28
N VAL A 6 3.90 -9.46 -6.64
CA VAL A 6 4.21 -9.74 -8.05
C VAL A 6 2.99 -10.30 -8.78
N ALA A 7 2.23 -11.22 -8.17
CA ALA A 7 1.02 -11.75 -8.78
C ALA A 7 -0.08 -10.69 -8.98
N PHE A 8 -0.29 -9.81 -8.00
CA PHE A 8 -1.26 -8.73 -8.12
C PHE A 8 -0.84 -7.66 -9.14
N PHE A 9 0.44 -7.29 -9.17
CA PHE A 9 0.98 -6.40 -10.20
C PHE A 9 0.88 -7.04 -11.60
N TRP A 10 1.15 -8.34 -11.70
CA TRP A 10 0.96 -9.06 -12.96
C TRP A 10 -0.48 -8.98 -13.44
N ALA A 11 -1.45 -9.26 -12.58
CA ALA A 11 -2.87 -9.14 -12.91
C ALA A 11 -3.25 -7.71 -13.33
N PHE A 12 -2.71 -6.70 -12.66
CA PHE A 12 -2.92 -5.29 -13.00
C PHE A 12 -2.33 -4.97 -14.38
N PHE A 13 -1.09 -5.36 -14.65
CA PHE A 13 -0.43 -5.10 -15.92
C PHE A 13 -1.04 -5.93 -17.07
N ASP A 14 -1.47 -7.16 -16.84
CA ASP A 14 -2.18 -7.94 -17.84
C ASP A 14 -3.48 -7.22 -18.28
N ALA A 15 -4.24 -6.73 -17.31
CA ALA A 15 -5.48 -6.00 -17.59
C ALA A 15 -5.25 -4.64 -18.27
N SER A 16 -4.19 -3.91 -17.87
CA SER A 16 -3.94 -2.53 -18.33
C SER A 16 -3.18 -2.43 -19.64
N LEU A 17 -2.26 -3.37 -19.91
CA LEU A 17 -1.48 -3.40 -21.17
C LEU A 17 -2.21 -4.11 -22.31
N THR A 18 -3.11 -5.04 -21.97
CA THR A 18 -3.94 -5.76 -22.94
C THR A 18 -5.42 -5.64 -22.58
N PRO A 19 -5.98 -4.41 -22.58
CA PRO A 19 -7.37 -4.20 -22.20
C PRO A 19 -8.28 -4.95 -23.16
N LYS A 20 -9.16 -5.79 -22.61
CA LYS A 20 -10.11 -6.60 -23.36
C LYS A 20 -11.46 -5.89 -23.35
N LEU A 21 -12.16 -5.93 -24.47
CA LEU A 21 -13.55 -5.48 -24.52
C LEU A 21 -14.44 -6.33 -23.62
N PRO A 22 -15.53 -5.77 -23.05
CA PRO A 22 -16.56 -6.55 -22.39
C PRO A 22 -17.08 -7.67 -23.33
N ILE A 23 -17.42 -8.83 -22.75
CA ILE A 23 -17.82 -10.02 -23.52
C ILE A 23 -19.01 -9.73 -24.46
N GLU A 24 -19.91 -8.84 -24.05
CA GLU A 24 -21.07 -8.43 -24.84
C GLU A 24 -20.66 -7.64 -26.10
N GLU A 25 -19.71 -6.75 -25.96
CA GLU A 25 -19.19 -5.92 -27.06
C GLU A 25 -18.22 -6.72 -27.96
N PHE A 26 -17.55 -7.74 -27.39
CA PHE A 26 -16.69 -8.67 -28.12
C PHE A 26 -17.50 -9.55 -29.10
N ALA A 27 -18.73 -9.88 -28.77
CA ALA A 27 -19.59 -10.70 -29.61
C ALA A 27 -20.12 -9.92 -30.86
N GLU A 28 -20.26 -8.61 -30.76
CA GLU A 28 -20.73 -7.74 -31.86
C GLU A 28 -19.60 -7.21 -32.76
N THR A 29 -18.38 -7.07 -32.20
CA THR A 29 -17.21 -6.46 -32.86
C THR A 29 -16.14 -7.46 -33.27
N PHE A 30 -16.48 -8.73 -33.47
CA PHE A 30 -15.55 -9.70 -34.05
C PHE A 30 -15.33 -9.40 -35.54
N ASP A 31 -14.94 -8.17 -35.86
CA ASP A 31 -14.36 -7.79 -37.11
C ASP A 31 -12.84 -7.75 -36.97
N SER A 32 -12.17 -8.22 -37.99
CA SER A 32 -10.76 -8.62 -38.10
C SER A 32 -9.69 -7.57 -37.76
N ASN A 33 -10.00 -6.48 -37.09
CA ASN A 33 -9.11 -5.37 -36.79
C ASN A 33 -8.64 -5.31 -35.31
N GLY A 34 -8.91 -6.37 -34.49
CA GLY A 34 -8.44 -6.46 -33.10
C GLY A 34 -8.87 -5.24 -32.30
N ALA A 35 -10.14 -5.17 -31.93
CA ALA A 35 -10.62 -4.11 -31.06
C ALA A 35 -9.89 -4.19 -29.72
N VAL A 36 -8.97 -3.26 -29.49
CA VAL A 36 -8.24 -3.09 -28.25
C VAL A 36 -9.11 -2.24 -27.33
N GLY A 37 -9.46 -2.75 -26.17
CA GLY A 37 -10.14 -1.96 -25.14
C GLY A 37 -9.29 -0.76 -24.71
N VAL A 38 -9.92 0.23 -24.11
CA VAL A 38 -9.25 1.40 -23.55
C VAL A 38 -9.01 1.18 -22.07
N TRP A 39 -7.87 1.66 -21.56
CA TRP A 39 -7.56 1.66 -20.14
C TRP A 39 -7.38 3.08 -19.61
N PRO A 40 -7.98 3.46 -18.49
CA PRO A 40 -9.04 2.74 -17.76
C PRO A 40 -10.33 2.58 -18.61
N PRO A 41 -11.18 1.56 -18.31
CA PRO A 41 -12.43 1.31 -19.06
C PRO A 41 -13.32 2.54 -19.09
N GLU A 42 -14.00 2.78 -20.21
CA GLU A 42 -14.92 3.92 -20.37
C GLU A 42 -16.02 3.91 -19.30
N GLY A 43 -16.26 5.09 -18.70
CA GLY A 43 -17.27 5.27 -17.64
C GLY A 43 -16.73 5.10 -16.22
N ILE A 44 -15.48 4.67 -16.02
CA ILE A 44 -14.86 4.63 -14.69
C ILE A 44 -14.14 5.95 -14.42
N LYS A 45 -14.56 6.63 -13.34
CA LYS A 45 -13.88 7.82 -12.84
C LYS A 45 -12.76 7.39 -11.90
N THR A 46 -11.52 7.69 -12.24
CA THR A 46 -10.33 7.39 -11.44
C THR A 46 -10.09 8.45 -10.36
N PHE A 47 -9.25 8.12 -9.36
CA PHE A 47 -8.83 9.07 -8.33
C PHE A 47 -7.83 10.08 -8.86
N ASP A 48 -7.84 11.29 -8.31
CA ASP A 48 -6.74 12.25 -8.51
C ASP A 48 -5.49 11.76 -7.75
N PRO A 49 -4.39 11.43 -8.44
CA PRO A 49 -3.17 10.98 -7.77
C PRO A 49 -2.59 11.98 -6.77
N LEU A 50 -2.82 13.29 -6.97
CA LEU A 50 -2.24 14.36 -6.16
C LEU A 50 -3.06 14.71 -4.90
N ASP A 51 -4.20 14.08 -4.70
CA ASP A 51 -5.05 14.28 -3.51
C ASP A 51 -4.64 13.32 -2.37
N ILE A 52 -5.59 12.56 -1.82
CA ILE A 52 -5.38 11.64 -0.69
C ILE A 52 -4.24 10.64 -0.93
N PRO A 53 -4.09 10.01 -2.13
CA PRO A 53 -3.02 9.06 -2.37
C PRO A 53 -1.61 9.66 -2.22
N PHE A 54 -1.43 10.92 -2.63
CA PHE A 54 -0.16 11.63 -2.44
C PHE A 54 0.15 11.89 -0.98
N LEU A 55 -0.85 12.36 -0.21
CA LEU A 55 -0.71 12.57 1.22
C LEU A 55 -0.36 11.24 1.94
N ASN A 56 -1.03 10.16 1.59
CA ASN A 56 -0.75 8.83 2.11
C ASN A 56 0.70 8.40 1.83
N THR A 57 1.19 8.68 0.63
CA THR A 57 2.58 8.41 0.24
C THR A 57 3.57 9.17 1.13
N LEU A 58 3.35 10.46 1.37
CA LEU A 58 4.20 11.25 2.26
C LEU A 58 4.19 10.74 3.69
N ILE A 59 3.03 10.38 4.23
CA ILE A 59 2.88 9.84 5.59
C ILE A 59 3.68 8.55 5.72
N LEU A 60 3.56 7.64 4.75
CA LEU A 60 4.22 6.34 4.82
C LEU A 60 5.75 6.49 4.70
N LEU A 61 6.25 7.29 3.76
CA LEU A 61 7.68 7.59 3.62
C LEU A 61 8.27 8.25 4.88
N MET A 62 7.54 9.20 5.49
CA MET A 62 7.96 9.78 6.78
C MET A 62 8.00 8.71 7.87
N SER A 63 7.06 7.78 7.89
CA SER A 63 7.08 6.69 8.87
C SER A 63 8.27 5.75 8.67
N GLY A 64 8.70 5.51 7.43
CA GLY A 64 9.91 4.77 7.11
C GLY A 64 11.17 5.43 7.68
N THR A 65 11.28 6.77 7.57
CA THR A 65 12.42 7.51 8.15
C THR A 65 12.43 7.44 9.67
N THR A 66 11.27 7.58 10.34
CA THR A 66 11.18 7.45 11.80
C THR A 66 11.43 6.02 12.28
N CYS A 67 11.07 5.00 11.49
CA CYS A 67 11.39 3.60 11.77
C CYS A 67 12.91 3.36 11.74
N THR A 68 13.60 3.92 10.75
CA THR A 68 15.07 3.87 10.67
C THR A 68 15.73 4.58 11.86
N TRP A 69 15.22 5.75 12.24
CA TRP A 69 15.69 6.44 13.44
C TRP A 69 15.51 5.58 14.71
N ALA A 70 14.35 4.94 14.87
CA ALA A 70 14.10 4.04 16.00
C ALA A 70 15.12 2.88 16.05
N HIS A 71 15.44 2.27 14.92
CA HIS A 71 16.40 1.19 14.82
C HIS A 71 17.81 1.65 15.22
N HIS A 72 18.26 2.80 14.73
CA HIS A 72 19.57 3.36 15.15
C HIS A 72 19.61 3.70 16.63
N ALA A 73 18.55 4.31 17.17
CA ALA A 73 18.48 4.66 18.59
C ALA A 73 18.57 3.42 19.52
N VAL A 74 17.94 2.29 19.14
CA VAL A 74 18.06 1.04 19.91
C VAL A 74 19.49 0.49 19.86
N ARG A 75 20.14 0.53 18.69
CA ARG A 75 21.52 0.06 18.52
C ARG A 75 22.53 0.86 19.34
N GLU A 76 22.31 2.17 19.46
CA GLU A 76 23.15 3.08 20.25
C GLU A 76 22.79 3.11 21.74
N GLY A 77 21.73 2.41 22.15
CA GLY A 77 21.27 2.36 23.54
C GLY A 77 20.47 3.58 23.98
N HIS A 78 20.07 4.46 23.05
CA HIS A 78 19.27 5.66 23.33
C HIS A 78 17.77 5.31 23.42
N ARG A 79 17.38 4.68 24.52
CA ARG A 79 16.03 4.14 24.73
C ARG A 79 14.92 5.17 24.55
N ASP A 80 15.07 6.37 25.11
CA ASP A 80 14.03 7.39 25.07
C ASP A 80 13.77 7.88 23.65
N GLN A 81 14.83 8.02 22.85
CA GLN A 81 14.71 8.34 21.43
C GLN A 81 14.06 7.21 20.64
N ALA A 82 14.40 5.96 20.95
CA ALA A 82 13.79 4.80 20.32
C ALA A 82 12.27 4.74 20.59
N ILE A 83 11.85 5.04 21.83
CA ILE A 83 10.43 5.10 22.18
C ILE A 83 9.72 6.21 21.42
N GLN A 84 10.30 7.42 21.37
CA GLN A 84 9.71 8.55 20.63
C GLN A 84 9.58 8.24 19.13
N ALA A 85 10.64 7.70 18.53
CA ALA A 85 10.64 7.36 17.11
C ALA A 85 9.62 6.25 16.78
N LEU A 86 9.51 5.21 17.61
CA LEU A 86 8.51 4.15 17.43
C LEU A 86 7.08 4.66 17.61
N TRP A 87 6.83 5.58 18.55
CA TRP A 87 5.52 6.23 18.69
C TRP A 87 5.13 6.99 17.43
N LEU A 88 6.06 7.75 16.85
CA LEU A 88 5.83 8.47 15.59
C LEU A 88 5.55 7.49 14.46
N THR A 89 6.36 6.43 14.32
CA THR A 89 6.18 5.42 13.26
C THR A 89 4.82 4.74 13.36
N VAL A 90 4.44 4.26 14.54
CA VAL A 90 3.13 3.61 14.76
C VAL A 90 1.99 4.60 14.54
N GLY A 91 2.12 5.84 15.03
CA GLY A 91 1.12 6.89 14.84
C GLY A 91 0.89 7.23 13.35
N LEU A 92 1.97 7.35 12.57
CA LEU A 92 1.89 7.57 11.13
C LEU A 92 1.29 6.36 10.38
N GLY A 93 1.63 5.13 10.79
CA GLY A 93 1.05 3.91 10.24
C GLY A 93 -0.46 3.81 10.50
N VAL A 94 -0.92 4.18 11.69
CA VAL A 94 -2.36 4.27 12.00
C VAL A 94 -3.02 5.37 11.17
N CYS A 95 -2.40 6.54 11.04
CA CYS A 95 -2.91 7.66 10.24
C CYS A 95 -3.09 7.25 8.77
N PHE A 96 -2.08 6.60 8.18
CA PHE A 96 -2.18 6.03 6.84
C PHE A 96 -3.38 5.08 6.70
N THR A 97 -3.54 4.15 7.65
CA THR A 97 -4.62 3.17 7.61
C THR A 97 -6.00 3.84 7.68
N LEU A 98 -6.15 4.89 8.49
CA LEU A 98 -7.40 5.65 8.59
C LEU A 98 -7.71 6.43 7.31
N LEU A 99 -6.72 7.06 6.70
CA LEU A 99 -6.90 7.76 5.43
C LEU A 99 -7.22 6.79 4.28
N GLN A 100 -6.58 5.62 4.25
CA GLN A 100 -6.90 4.57 3.28
C GLN A 100 -8.32 4.04 3.46
N ALA A 101 -8.78 3.87 4.70
CA ALA A 101 -10.16 3.48 4.97
C ALA A 101 -11.15 4.57 4.53
N PHE A 102 -10.81 5.84 4.70
CA PHE A 102 -11.61 6.97 4.23
C PHE A 102 -11.65 7.01 2.69
N GLU A 103 -10.52 6.83 2.00
CA GLU A 103 -10.43 6.72 0.54
C GLU A 103 -11.33 5.57 0.02
N TYR A 104 -11.33 4.41 0.68
CA TYR A 104 -12.20 3.30 0.33
C TYR A 104 -13.68 3.60 0.54
N TYR A 105 -14.01 4.32 1.61
CA TYR A 105 -15.38 4.77 1.84
C TYR A 105 -15.85 5.68 0.69
N GLU A 106 -15.04 6.64 0.28
CA GLU A 106 -15.32 7.50 -0.85
C GLU A 106 -15.38 6.73 -2.18
N ALA A 107 -14.46 5.78 -2.39
CA ALA A 107 -14.42 4.95 -3.57
C ALA A 107 -15.75 4.23 -3.82
N VAL A 108 -16.26 3.56 -2.80
CA VAL A 108 -17.51 2.77 -2.89
C VAL A 108 -18.74 3.64 -3.12
N HIS A 109 -18.74 4.89 -2.60
CA HIS A 109 -19.93 5.77 -2.67
C HIS A 109 -19.93 6.69 -3.89
N HIS A 110 -18.77 7.10 -4.39
CA HIS A 110 -18.67 8.15 -5.39
C HIS A 110 -17.95 7.76 -6.69
N TYR A 111 -17.17 6.66 -6.67
CA TYR A 111 -16.35 6.27 -7.80
C TYR A 111 -16.76 4.92 -8.38
N PHE A 112 -16.41 3.83 -7.74
CA PHE A 112 -16.67 2.46 -8.23
C PHE A 112 -16.71 1.44 -7.09
N LYS A 113 -17.48 0.37 -7.29
CA LYS A 113 -17.52 -0.78 -6.38
C LYS A 113 -16.61 -1.89 -6.91
N PHE A 114 -16.21 -2.80 -6.03
CA PHE A 114 -15.38 -3.95 -6.37
C PHE A 114 -15.91 -4.77 -7.57
N THR A 115 -17.22 -4.83 -7.73
CA THR A 115 -17.92 -5.63 -8.77
C THR A 115 -18.11 -4.89 -10.10
N ASP A 116 -17.74 -3.63 -10.19
CA ASP A 116 -18.08 -2.77 -11.35
C ASP A 116 -17.12 -2.97 -12.55
N GLY A 117 -16.25 -3.97 -12.49
CA GLY A 117 -15.40 -4.35 -13.60
C GLY A 117 -13.99 -4.80 -13.19
N ILE A 118 -13.12 -4.90 -14.19
CA ILE A 118 -11.77 -5.40 -14.02
C ILE A 118 -10.86 -4.38 -13.30
N TYR A 119 -10.99 -3.08 -13.65
CA TYR A 119 -10.21 -2.01 -13.01
C TYR A 119 -10.45 -1.95 -11.49
N PRO A 120 -11.71 -1.82 -11.00
CA PRO A 120 -11.98 -1.86 -9.58
C PRO A 120 -11.48 -3.14 -8.89
N SER A 121 -11.66 -4.28 -9.52
CA SER A 121 -11.24 -5.57 -8.95
C SER A 121 -9.73 -5.62 -8.72
N VAL A 122 -8.91 -5.28 -9.71
CA VAL A 122 -7.44 -5.30 -9.55
C VAL A 122 -6.95 -4.17 -8.63
N PHE A 123 -7.62 -3.00 -8.65
CA PHE A 123 -7.35 -1.89 -7.74
C PHE A 123 -7.54 -2.30 -6.27
N TYR A 124 -8.75 -2.77 -5.91
CA TYR A 124 -9.05 -3.15 -4.53
C TYR A 124 -8.24 -4.36 -4.05
N MET A 125 -7.95 -5.32 -4.93
CA MET A 125 -7.12 -6.48 -4.56
C MET A 125 -5.69 -6.04 -4.24
N ALA A 126 -5.05 -5.25 -5.08
CA ALA A 126 -3.66 -4.83 -4.88
C ALA A 126 -3.52 -3.86 -3.68
N THR A 127 -4.35 -2.80 -3.64
CA THR A 127 -4.29 -1.80 -2.56
C THR A 127 -4.83 -2.34 -1.24
N GLY A 128 -5.85 -3.20 -1.25
CA GLY A 128 -6.40 -3.82 -0.05
C GLY A 128 -5.45 -4.83 0.58
N PHE A 129 -4.76 -5.62 -0.23
CA PHE A 129 -3.74 -6.55 0.27
C PHE A 129 -2.54 -5.78 0.86
N HIS A 130 -2.16 -4.66 0.24
CA HIS A 130 -1.17 -3.74 0.81
C HIS A 130 -1.64 -3.16 2.14
N GLY A 131 -2.86 -2.64 2.22
CA GLY A 131 -3.43 -2.09 3.46
C GLY A 131 -3.47 -3.11 4.60
N PHE A 132 -3.76 -4.39 4.30
CA PHE A 132 -3.64 -5.48 5.27
C PHE A 132 -2.21 -5.61 5.81
N HIS A 133 -1.19 -5.54 4.95
CA HIS A 133 0.21 -5.60 5.35
C HIS A 133 0.64 -4.38 6.19
N VAL A 134 0.11 -3.19 5.87
CA VAL A 134 0.32 -1.99 6.72
C VAL A 134 -0.23 -2.21 8.12
N MET A 135 -1.44 -2.77 8.26
CA MET A 135 -2.01 -3.08 9.58
C MET A 135 -1.16 -4.09 10.36
N VAL A 136 -0.74 -5.18 9.72
CA VAL A 136 0.15 -6.18 10.34
C VAL A 136 1.48 -5.55 10.76
N GLY A 137 2.10 -4.74 9.90
CA GLY A 137 3.35 -4.03 10.19
C GLY A 137 3.20 -3.04 11.35
N THR A 138 2.10 -2.29 11.39
CA THR A 138 1.80 -1.35 12.48
C THR A 138 1.64 -2.08 13.82
N ILE A 139 0.95 -3.22 13.85
CA ILE A 139 0.82 -4.07 15.04
C ILE A 139 2.20 -4.61 15.45
N PHE A 140 3.01 -5.06 14.50
CA PHE A 140 4.36 -5.58 14.77
C PHE A 140 5.26 -4.52 15.41
N LEU A 141 5.27 -3.29 14.85
CA LEU A 141 5.99 -2.15 15.43
C LEU A 141 5.42 -1.75 16.80
N GLY A 142 4.12 -1.83 17.01
CA GLY A 142 3.48 -1.61 18.30
C GLY A 142 3.93 -2.61 19.38
N VAL A 143 4.07 -3.89 19.00
CA VAL A 143 4.65 -4.92 19.90
C VAL A 143 6.12 -4.62 20.19
N CYS A 144 6.89 -4.16 19.21
CA CYS A 144 8.27 -3.74 19.42
C CYS A 144 8.36 -2.55 20.38
N LEU A 145 7.51 -1.55 20.22
CA LEU A 145 7.39 -0.40 21.13
C LEU A 145 7.13 -0.84 22.57
N PHE A 146 6.17 -1.75 22.78
CA PHE A 146 5.88 -2.30 24.10
C PHE A 146 7.10 -3.04 24.70
N ARG A 147 7.85 -3.79 23.89
CA ARG A 147 9.06 -4.49 24.33
C ARG A 147 10.19 -3.54 24.67
N VAL A 148 10.35 -2.41 23.97
CA VAL A 148 11.30 -1.33 24.33
C VAL A 148 10.92 -0.71 25.68
N TYR A 149 9.62 -0.46 25.92
CA TYR A 149 9.15 0.01 27.23
C TYR A 149 9.46 -0.96 28.38
N LYS A 150 9.41 -2.26 28.12
CA LYS A 150 9.71 -3.29 29.12
C LYS A 150 11.21 -3.61 29.27
N ASN A 151 12.10 -2.85 28.60
CA ASN A 151 13.55 -3.14 28.56
C ASN A 151 13.90 -4.55 28.04
N HIS A 152 13.03 -5.13 27.20
CA HIS A 152 13.30 -6.43 26.59
C HIS A 152 14.14 -6.32 25.32
N MET A 153 14.38 -5.11 24.82
CA MET A 153 15.26 -4.83 23.68
C MET A 153 16.46 -4.05 24.15
N THR A 154 17.64 -4.59 23.83
CA THR A 154 18.96 -4.01 24.15
C THR A 154 19.78 -3.93 22.88
N PRO A 155 20.90 -3.17 22.84
CA PRO A 155 21.80 -3.14 21.68
C PRO A 155 22.22 -4.53 21.19
N ASP A 156 22.35 -5.52 22.09
CA ASP A 156 22.75 -6.89 21.78
C ASP A 156 21.56 -7.81 21.41
N ARG A 157 20.32 -7.40 21.71
CA ARG A 157 19.11 -8.24 21.57
C ARG A 157 17.95 -7.44 20.98
N HIS A 158 18.08 -7.01 19.71
CA HIS A 158 17.09 -6.19 19.02
C HIS A 158 16.58 -6.80 17.70
N PHE A 159 16.86 -8.07 17.42
CA PHE A 159 16.46 -8.75 16.18
C PHE A 159 14.98 -8.58 15.84
N GLY A 160 14.09 -8.59 16.85
CA GLY A 160 12.65 -8.39 16.60
C GLY A 160 12.31 -7.01 16.01
N LEU A 161 13.04 -5.96 16.42
CA LEU A 161 12.88 -4.62 15.84
C LEU A 161 13.48 -4.56 14.43
N GLU A 162 14.60 -5.22 14.22
CA GLU A 162 15.25 -5.31 12.92
C GLU A 162 14.33 -5.99 11.90
N ALA A 163 13.72 -7.13 12.27
CA ALA A 163 12.75 -7.82 11.42
C ALA A 163 11.51 -6.96 11.16
N ALA A 164 11.01 -6.22 12.15
CA ALA A 164 9.88 -5.32 11.98
C ALA A 164 10.23 -4.14 11.04
N ALA A 165 11.43 -3.58 11.15
CA ALA A 165 11.90 -2.52 10.28
C ALA A 165 12.04 -2.98 8.82
N TRP A 166 12.58 -4.17 8.58
CA TRP A 166 12.65 -4.76 7.24
C TRP A 166 11.26 -4.97 6.64
N TYR A 167 10.33 -5.48 7.43
CA TYR A 167 8.95 -5.66 7.00
C TYR A 167 8.30 -4.32 6.67
N TRP A 168 8.52 -3.29 7.49
CA TRP A 168 7.96 -1.96 7.28
C TRP A 168 8.48 -1.30 6.00
N HIS A 169 9.80 -1.37 5.77
CA HIS A 169 10.40 -0.85 4.54
C HIS A 169 9.94 -1.61 3.29
N PHE A 170 9.73 -2.92 3.40
CA PHE A 170 9.12 -3.67 2.32
C PHE A 170 7.72 -3.14 1.98
N VAL A 171 6.89 -2.88 2.97
CA VAL A 171 5.56 -2.30 2.79
C VAL A 171 5.64 -0.90 2.15
N ASP A 172 6.57 -0.04 2.58
CA ASP A 172 6.82 1.27 1.98
C ASP A 172 7.16 1.18 0.48
N VAL A 173 8.06 0.29 0.11
CA VAL A 173 8.47 0.09 -1.28
C VAL A 173 7.31 -0.41 -2.14
N VAL A 174 6.53 -1.35 -1.64
CA VAL A 174 5.34 -1.84 -2.35
C VAL A 174 4.33 -0.72 -2.57
N TRP A 175 4.14 0.17 -1.58
CA TRP A 175 3.25 1.32 -1.73
C TRP A 175 3.71 2.27 -2.83
N LEU A 176 5.00 2.55 -2.92
CA LEU A 176 5.53 3.39 -3.99
C LEU A 176 5.25 2.81 -5.38
N PHE A 177 5.40 1.48 -5.54
CA PHE A 177 5.02 0.80 -6.77
C PHE A 177 3.52 0.92 -7.05
N LEU A 178 2.67 0.71 -6.05
CA LEU A 178 1.22 0.88 -6.18
C LEU A 178 0.86 2.31 -6.58
N TYR A 179 1.45 3.29 -5.90
CA TYR A 179 1.20 4.70 -6.19
C TYR A 179 1.56 5.06 -7.64
N VAL A 180 2.74 4.67 -8.10
CA VAL A 180 3.18 4.98 -9.47
C VAL A 180 2.38 4.19 -10.51
N CYS A 181 2.19 2.88 -10.32
CA CYS A 181 1.58 2.02 -11.33
C CYS A 181 0.06 2.15 -11.38
N VAL A 182 -0.60 2.28 -10.23
CA VAL A 182 -2.06 2.23 -10.14
C VAL A 182 -2.67 3.62 -10.14
N TYR A 183 -2.11 4.58 -9.38
CA TYR A 183 -2.68 5.91 -9.25
C TYR A 183 -2.16 6.91 -10.27
N ILE A 184 -0.86 6.85 -10.68
CA ILE A 184 -0.32 7.80 -11.66
C ILE A 184 -0.49 7.27 -13.09
N TRP A 185 -0.03 6.03 -13.33
CA TRP A 185 -0.03 5.47 -14.68
C TRP A 185 -1.34 4.79 -15.05
N GLY A 186 -2.05 4.21 -14.08
CA GLY A 186 -3.30 3.48 -14.29
C GLY A 186 -4.57 4.35 -14.20
N ALA A 187 -4.42 5.68 -14.02
CA ALA A 187 -5.52 6.64 -13.88
C ALA A 187 -5.87 7.30 -15.20
#